data_d24141678db0e123caa67712d30697d5
#
_entry.id   d24141678db0e123caa67712d30697d5
#
_cell.length_a   1.000
_cell.length_b   1.000
_cell.length_c   1.000
_cell.angle_alpha   90.00
_cell.angle_beta   90.00
_cell.angle_gamma   90.00
#
_symmetry.space_group_name_H-M   'P 1'
#
loop_
_entity.id
_entity.type
_entity.pdbx_description
1 polymer ?
#
loop_
_entity_poly.entity_id
_entity_poly.type
_entity_poly.pdbx_seq_one_letter_code
_entity_poly.pdbx_strand_id
1 'polypeptide(L)'
;MVYYNSGEIIMRFSNLMDTFSEGIFANLNNKKLALEAKGKKVYDLFVGTPDFKPDASILNAMKEALDDPNNIKYSLHDMDILKDRFIKHYKDRFHVSLNRNQIMTVNGTQEGMCHIGMLLANPGEYCLLPDPGYVAFTASAKFAGLNIITYPLLEENDFMPRLDLLDSSVLKKIKYVIISYPSNPTGGVINKERYIEIIELARKYGFIIVNDNAYSDIIFDNNESFSFLSLPHAFEVGCEFYSLSKSYNTTGARISFFLGSEEIVSKFNTLRSQYDFGMFYPIQYAAIAALDVDKNIIEAQRHEYELRRNTLCDGLSSIGWKVNRSKGTMFVFAKIPDKYEDSLEFAEDLLEKTGVLCTPGSAFGTLGKKYVRFALVKPVEELQEIIRIIDESGILK
;
A
#
# COMPACT_ATOMS: atom_id res chain seq x y z
N MET A 1 -21.33 24.84 -18.59
CA MET A 1 -22.43 25.27 -19.51
C MET A 1 -23.64 24.42 -19.15
N VAL A 2 -24.75 25.02 -18.77
CA VAL A 2 -26.01 24.31 -18.44
C VAL A 2 -26.81 24.18 -19.72
N TYR A 3 -27.13 22.97 -20.16
CA TYR A 3 -28.03 22.74 -21.28
C TYR A 3 -29.39 22.29 -20.75
N TYR A 4 -30.46 22.95 -21.24
CA TYR A 4 -31.84 22.54 -21.01
C TYR A 4 -32.25 21.51 -22.07
N ASN A 5 -32.62 20.32 -21.67
CA ASN A 5 -33.38 19.42 -22.50
C ASN A 5 -34.65 19.05 -21.70
N SER A 6 -35.84 19.34 -22.25
CA SER A 6 -37.14 19.05 -21.62
C SER A 6 -37.38 19.60 -20.19
N GLY A 7 -36.76 20.72 -19.82
CA GLY A 7 -37.01 21.40 -18.53
C GLY A 7 -36.23 20.86 -17.32
N GLU A 8 -35.42 19.82 -17.49
CA GLU A 8 -34.53 19.29 -16.44
C GLU A 8 -33.13 19.90 -16.54
N ILE A 9 -32.59 20.33 -15.41
CA ILE A 9 -31.19 20.79 -15.30
C ILE A 9 -30.29 19.55 -15.20
N ILE A 10 -29.56 19.26 -16.26
CA ILE A 10 -28.56 18.16 -16.23
C ILE A 10 -27.22 18.73 -15.80
N MET A 11 -26.79 18.39 -14.58
CA MET A 11 -25.42 18.68 -14.12
C MET A 11 -24.42 17.84 -14.91
N ARG A 12 -23.35 18.46 -15.42
CA ARG A 12 -22.25 17.77 -16.09
C ARG A 12 -21.05 17.75 -15.18
N PHE A 13 -20.52 16.58 -14.95
CA PHE A 13 -19.28 16.35 -14.21
C PHE A 13 -18.08 16.24 -15.16
N SER A 14 -16.86 16.26 -14.59
CA SER A 14 -15.64 16.01 -15.35
C SER A 14 -15.63 14.60 -15.89
N ASN A 15 -15.17 14.40 -17.13
CA ASN A 15 -14.97 13.07 -17.72
C ASN A 15 -13.98 12.20 -16.91
N LEU A 16 -13.16 12.82 -16.08
CA LEU A 16 -12.30 12.10 -15.13
C LEU A 16 -13.15 11.22 -14.19
N MET A 17 -14.34 11.69 -13.78
CA MET A 17 -15.23 10.92 -12.89
C MET A 17 -15.73 9.64 -13.54
N ASP A 18 -15.88 9.60 -14.86
CA ASP A 18 -16.29 8.41 -15.58
C ASP A 18 -15.22 7.30 -15.59
N THR A 19 -13.98 7.66 -15.22
CA THR A 19 -12.86 6.72 -15.12
C THR A 19 -12.78 6.03 -13.75
N PHE A 20 -13.54 6.51 -12.74
CA PHE A 20 -13.63 5.92 -11.42
C PHE A 20 -14.99 5.21 -11.26
N SER A 21 -14.96 4.06 -10.59
CA SER A 21 -16.17 3.33 -10.18
C SER A 21 -16.09 3.05 -8.69
N GLU A 22 -17.23 2.93 -8.02
CA GLU A 22 -17.27 2.44 -6.62
C GLU A 22 -16.73 1.02 -6.51
N GLY A 23 -16.76 0.30 -7.60
CA GLY A 23 -15.99 -0.90 -7.86
C GLY A 23 -16.36 -2.10 -6.99
N ILE A 24 -15.53 -3.10 -7.12
CA ILE A 24 -15.59 -4.40 -6.46
C ILE A 24 -15.69 -4.27 -4.91
N PHE A 25 -14.99 -3.27 -4.35
CA PHE A 25 -14.94 -3.07 -2.89
C PHE A 25 -16.30 -2.72 -2.29
N ALA A 26 -17.05 -1.80 -2.92
CA ALA A 26 -18.38 -1.42 -2.43
C ALA A 26 -19.38 -2.57 -2.56
N ASN A 27 -19.36 -3.30 -3.68
CA ASN A 27 -20.26 -4.43 -3.91
C ASN A 27 -20.07 -5.54 -2.87
N LEU A 28 -18.83 -5.94 -2.61
CA LEU A 28 -18.52 -6.97 -1.62
C LEU A 28 -18.88 -6.52 -0.20
N ASN A 29 -18.64 -5.24 0.13
CA ASN A 29 -19.07 -4.70 1.43
C ASN A 29 -20.60 -4.71 1.58
N ASN A 30 -21.36 -4.38 0.53
CA ASN A 30 -22.82 -4.45 0.55
C ASN A 30 -23.32 -5.90 0.73
N LYS A 31 -22.68 -6.89 0.07
CA LYS A 31 -22.98 -8.31 0.26
C LYS A 31 -22.70 -8.76 1.71
N LYS A 32 -21.55 -8.34 2.29
CA LYS A 32 -21.22 -8.56 3.69
C LYS A 32 -22.33 -8.06 4.61
N LEU A 33 -22.71 -6.77 4.50
CA LEU A 33 -23.75 -6.16 5.32
C LEU A 33 -25.10 -6.89 5.19
N ALA A 34 -25.45 -7.35 3.99
CA ALA A 34 -26.66 -8.11 3.75
C ALA A 34 -26.65 -9.51 4.42
N LEU A 35 -25.48 -10.16 4.52
CA LEU A 35 -25.32 -11.43 5.23
C LEU A 35 -25.39 -11.24 6.76
N GLU A 36 -24.71 -10.22 7.28
CA GLU A 36 -24.73 -9.85 8.69
C GLU A 36 -26.15 -9.50 9.15
N ALA A 37 -26.92 -8.76 8.33
CA ALA A 37 -28.33 -8.45 8.60
C ALA A 37 -29.24 -9.70 8.67
N LYS A 38 -28.83 -10.81 8.03
CA LYS A 38 -29.50 -12.12 8.10
C LYS A 38 -29.00 -12.97 9.29
N GLY A 39 -28.16 -12.42 10.17
CA GLY A 39 -27.57 -13.11 11.31
C GLY A 39 -26.45 -14.09 10.96
N LYS A 40 -25.89 -14.06 9.73
CA LYS A 40 -24.75 -14.88 9.37
C LYS A 40 -23.46 -14.24 9.90
N LYS A 41 -22.57 -15.06 10.48
CA LYS A 41 -21.22 -14.63 10.87
C LYS A 41 -20.39 -14.42 9.61
N VAL A 42 -19.72 -13.26 9.50
CA VAL A 42 -18.78 -12.96 8.43
C VAL A 42 -17.35 -12.83 9.00
N TYR A 43 -16.44 -13.57 8.40
CA TYR A 43 -15.00 -13.54 8.70
C TYR A 43 -14.33 -12.59 7.73
N ASP A 44 -14.13 -11.34 8.17
CA ASP A 44 -13.59 -10.28 7.32
C ASP A 44 -12.06 -10.32 7.24
N LEU A 45 -11.54 -10.84 6.12
CA LEU A 45 -10.14 -10.83 5.71
C LEU A 45 -9.90 -9.91 4.49
N PHE A 46 -10.82 -8.96 4.27
CA PHE A 46 -10.85 -8.12 3.07
C PHE A 46 -9.97 -6.87 3.19
N VAL A 47 -10.16 -6.11 4.29
CA VAL A 47 -9.46 -4.83 4.48
C VAL A 47 -8.19 -5.03 5.29
N GLY A 48 -7.05 -4.57 4.75
CA GLY A 48 -5.76 -4.62 5.42
C GLY A 48 -5.58 -3.51 6.47
N THR A 49 -6.47 -3.48 7.47
CA THR A 49 -6.29 -2.63 8.66
C THR A 49 -5.77 -3.52 9.79
N PRO A 50 -4.56 -3.22 10.35
CA PRO A 50 -4.06 -3.95 11.51
C PRO A 50 -5.10 -4.04 12.62
N ASP A 51 -5.25 -5.21 13.24
CA ASP A 51 -6.13 -5.45 14.38
C ASP A 51 -5.42 -5.20 15.73
N PHE A 52 -4.13 -5.00 15.71
CA PHE A 52 -3.34 -4.61 16.89
C PHE A 52 -3.66 -3.18 17.32
N LYS A 53 -3.54 -2.94 18.62
CA LYS A 53 -3.69 -1.59 19.17
C LYS A 53 -2.39 -0.79 18.97
N PRO A 54 -2.47 0.52 18.66
CA PRO A 54 -1.30 1.38 18.73
C PRO A 54 -0.76 1.40 20.16
N ASP A 55 0.55 1.62 20.32
CA ASP A 55 1.16 1.79 21.63
C ASP A 55 0.53 2.97 22.39
N ALA A 56 0.40 2.83 23.69
CA ALA A 56 -0.25 3.84 24.55
C ALA A 56 0.47 5.20 24.50
N SER A 57 1.79 5.21 24.33
CA SER A 57 2.58 6.45 24.22
C SER A 57 2.13 7.30 23.03
N ILE A 58 1.77 6.67 21.90
CA ILE A 58 1.29 7.35 20.69
C ILE A 58 -0.03 8.07 20.96
N LEU A 59 -0.97 7.37 21.59
CA LEU A 59 -2.28 7.93 21.91
C LEU A 59 -2.19 9.04 22.98
N ASN A 60 -1.31 8.86 23.96
CA ASN A 60 -1.09 9.84 25.01
C ASN A 60 -0.45 11.13 24.45
N ALA A 61 0.58 11.00 23.61
CA ALA A 61 1.20 12.16 22.97
C ALA A 61 0.19 12.98 22.14
N MET A 62 -0.75 12.30 21.43
CA MET A 62 -1.81 12.98 20.70
C MET A 62 -2.77 13.72 21.65
N LYS A 63 -3.18 13.10 22.76
CA LYS A 63 -4.08 13.72 23.76
C LYS A 63 -3.43 14.94 24.41
N GLU A 64 -2.20 14.80 24.88
CA GLU A 64 -1.43 15.89 25.50
C GLU A 64 -1.24 17.06 24.55
N ALA A 65 -0.98 16.77 23.27
CA ALA A 65 -0.86 17.83 22.27
C ALA A 65 -2.16 18.61 22.06
N LEU A 66 -3.34 18.04 22.30
CA LEU A 66 -4.62 18.72 22.21
C LEU A 66 -4.87 19.69 23.37
N ASP A 67 -4.17 19.56 24.48
CA ASP A 67 -4.29 20.45 25.64
C ASP A 67 -3.70 21.84 25.35
N ASP A 68 -2.78 21.97 24.38
CA ASP A 68 -2.26 23.25 23.92
C ASP A 68 -3.09 23.80 22.72
N PRO A 69 -3.85 24.89 22.90
CA PRO A 69 -4.65 25.48 21.83
C PRO A 69 -3.83 25.99 20.63
N ASN A 70 -2.52 26.16 20.75
CA ASN A 70 -1.65 26.51 19.63
C ASN A 70 -1.51 25.36 18.63
N ASN A 71 -1.67 24.13 19.07
CA ASN A 71 -1.62 22.95 18.21
C ASN A 71 -2.88 22.75 17.33
N ILE A 72 -3.90 23.61 17.50
CA ILE A 72 -5.11 23.61 16.65
C ILE A 72 -4.97 24.56 15.44
N LYS A 73 -3.91 25.35 15.39
CA LYS A 73 -3.64 26.28 14.29
C LYS A 73 -3.04 25.52 13.08
N TYR A 74 -3.04 26.18 11.93
CA TYR A 74 -2.33 25.66 10.74
C TYR A 74 -0.85 25.43 11.08
N SER A 75 -0.34 24.26 10.72
CA SER A 75 1.05 23.89 10.99
C SER A 75 2.04 24.54 10.02
N LEU A 76 1.61 24.89 8.81
CA LEU A 76 2.39 25.45 7.69
C LEU A 76 3.69 24.70 7.35
N HIS A 77 4.34 24.10 8.34
CA HIS A 77 5.60 23.35 8.22
C HIS A 77 5.59 22.15 9.15
N ASP A 78 6.27 21.10 8.75
CA ASP A 78 6.55 19.95 9.63
C ASP A 78 7.48 20.39 10.77
N MET A 79 7.21 19.90 11.98
CA MET A 79 8.03 20.20 13.17
C MET A 79 9.47 19.72 12.97
N ASP A 80 10.44 20.57 13.28
CA ASP A 80 11.86 20.22 13.23
C ASP A 80 12.18 18.98 14.08
N ILE A 81 11.59 18.88 15.26
CA ILE A 81 11.76 17.74 16.14
C ILE A 81 11.24 16.44 15.53
N LEU A 82 10.15 16.48 14.75
CA LEU A 82 9.64 15.32 14.02
C LEU A 82 10.64 14.88 12.95
N LYS A 83 11.17 15.84 12.17
CA LYS A 83 12.17 15.56 11.15
C LYS A 83 13.45 14.97 11.76
N ASP A 84 13.94 15.54 12.88
CA ASP A 84 15.12 15.02 13.56
C ASP A 84 14.93 13.60 14.09
N ARG A 85 13.75 13.29 14.67
CA ARG A 85 13.43 11.93 15.12
C ARG A 85 13.37 10.95 13.94
N PHE A 86 12.78 11.38 12.84
CA PHE A 86 12.73 10.55 11.63
C PHE A 86 14.11 10.33 11.01
N ILE A 87 14.95 11.35 10.92
CA ILE A 87 16.37 11.25 10.46
C ILE A 87 17.10 10.20 11.30
N LYS A 88 16.98 10.30 12.63
CA LYS A 88 17.59 9.32 13.53
C LYS A 88 17.05 7.91 13.28
N HIS A 89 15.73 7.74 13.20
CA HIS A 89 15.07 6.46 12.92
C HIS A 89 15.57 5.83 11.61
N TYR A 90 15.63 6.62 10.53
CA TYR A 90 16.05 6.14 9.23
C TYR A 90 17.54 5.76 9.16
N LYS A 91 18.38 6.52 9.86
CA LYS A 91 19.81 6.20 10.03
C LYS A 91 20.00 4.90 10.83
N ASP A 92 19.30 4.76 11.96
CA ASP A 92 19.44 3.59 12.83
C ASP A 92 18.84 2.32 12.20
N ARG A 93 17.76 2.47 11.41
CA ARG A 93 17.01 1.33 10.84
C ARG A 93 17.57 0.89 9.49
N PHE A 94 17.92 1.82 8.61
CA PHE A 94 18.26 1.55 7.21
C PHE A 94 19.66 2.05 6.80
N HIS A 95 20.43 2.65 7.74
CA HIS A 95 21.75 3.24 7.49
C HIS A 95 21.72 4.36 6.44
N VAL A 96 20.59 5.04 6.27
CA VAL A 96 20.41 6.17 5.35
C VAL A 96 20.61 7.47 6.11
N SER A 97 21.55 8.30 5.66
CA SER A 97 21.78 9.63 6.22
C SER A 97 20.95 10.66 5.45
N LEU A 98 20.03 11.31 6.13
CA LEU A 98 19.15 12.35 5.60
C LEU A 98 19.42 13.68 6.29
N ASN A 99 19.03 14.78 5.66
CA ASN A 99 18.88 16.09 6.29
C ASN A 99 17.42 16.54 6.24
N ARG A 100 17.07 17.62 6.95
CA ARG A 100 15.68 18.10 7.08
C ARG A 100 15.04 18.51 5.74
N ASN A 101 15.84 18.90 4.72
CA ASN A 101 15.34 19.30 3.40
C ASN A 101 15.02 18.10 2.50
N GLN A 102 15.43 16.90 2.90
CA GLN A 102 15.19 15.66 2.18
C GLN A 102 13.95 14.90 2.70
N ILE A 103 13.16 15.53 3.58
CA ILE A 103 12.02 14.90 4.27
C ILE A 103 10.85 15.86 4.30
N MET A 104 9.65 15.36 4.01
CA MET A 104 8.38 16.01 4.32
C MET A 104 7.33 14.99 4.75
N THR A 105 6.34 15.40 5.55
CA THR A 105 5.18 14.56 5.83
C THR A 105 4.17 14.62 4.69
N VAL A 106 3.37 13.56 4.55
CA VAL A 106 2.18 13.49 3.70
C VAL A 106 1.02 12.85 4.47
N ASN A 107 -0.23 13.13 4.11
CA ASN A 107 -1.42 12.63 4.79
C ASN A 107 -1.69 11.14 4.50
N GLY A 108 -0.68 10.31 4.79
CA GLY A 108 -0.59 8.90 4.42
C GLY A 108 -0.05 8.72 2.99
N THR A 109 0.58 7.59 2.74
CA THR A 109 1.20 7.29 1.45
C THR A 109 0.23 7.40 0.27
N GLN A 110 -1.04 7.02 0.46
CA GLN A 110 -2.04 7.09 -0.60
C GLN A 110 -2.28 8.51 -1.09
N GLU A 111 -2.36 9.48 -0.19
CA GLU A 111 -2.53 10.89 -0.56
C GLU A 111 -1.29 11.39 -1.30
N GLY A 112 -0.08 11.15 -0.76
CA GLY A 112 1.16 11.50 -1.44
C GLY A 112 1.28 10.87 -2.83
N MET A 113 0.90 9.60 -2.97
CA MET A 113 0.85 8.90 -4.27
C MET A 113 -0.14 9.56 -5.25
N CYS A 114 -1.29 10.05 -4.78
CA CYS A 114 -2.25 10.73 -5.65
C CYS A 114 -1.65 12.00 -6.30
N HIS A 115 -0.66 12.61 -5.68
CA HIS A 115 -0.01 13.84 -6.17
C HIS A 115 1.30 13.60 -6.93
N ILE A 116 1.91 12.40 -6.80
CA ILE A 116 3.23 12.13 -7.38
C ILE A 116 3.23 12.23 -8.92
N GLY A 117 2.15 11.83 -9.58
CA GLY A 117 2.02 11.95 -11.03
C GLY A 117 2.06 13.41 -11.50
N MET A 118 1.40 14.32 -10.76
CA MET A 118 1.43 15.76 -11.05
C MET A 118 2.80 16.39 -10.81
N LEU A 119 3.59 15.83 -9.89
CA LEU A 119 4.95 16.29 -9.63
C LEU A 119 5.93 15.89 -10.75
N LEU A 120 5.78 14.68 -11.28
CA LEU A 120 6.82 14.03 -12.10
C LEU A 120 6.54 14.02 -13.61
N ALA A 121 5.29 14.26 -14.04
CA ALA A 121 4.91 14.12 -15.43
C ALA A 121 3.84 15.12 -15.86
N ASN A 122 3.80 15.44 -17.15
CA ASN A 122 2.76 16.26 -17.74
C ASN A 122 1.58 15.38 -18.25
N PRO A 123 0.35 15.91 -18.33
CA PRO A 123 -0.78 15.19 -18.93
C PRO A 123 -0.41 14.64 -20.32
N GLY A 124 -0.80 13.38 -20.56
CA GLY A 124 -0.49 12.66 -21.81
C GLY A 124 0.87 11.95 -21.82
N GLU A 125 1.76 12.21 -20.87
CA GLU A 125 3.01 11.44 -20.72
C GLU A 125 2.74 10.06 -20.09
N TYR A 126 3.78 9.24 -19.98
CA TYR A 126 3.64 7.83 -19.58
C TYR A 126 4.25 7.54 -18.21
N CYS A 127 3.54 6.72 -17.43
CA CYS A 127 4.08 6.09 -16.22
C CYS A 127 4.06 4.56 -16.34
N LEU A 128 4.88 3.89 -15.53
CA LEU A 128 4.99 2.43 -15.48
C LEU A 128 4.54 1.93 -14.12
N LEU A 129 3.51 1.10 -14.08
CA LEU A 129 2.87 0.60 -12.86
C LEU A 129 2.91 -0.93 -12.79
N PRO A 130 2.97 -1.54 -11.58
CA PRO A 130 2.90 -2.99 -11.42
C PRO A 130 1.51 -3.55 -11.75
N ASP A 131 1.44 -4.73 -12.36
CA ASP A 131 0.24 -5.54 -12.49
C ASP A 131 0.53 -6.98 -11.98
N PRO A 132 -0.12 -7.44 -10.90
CA PRO A 132 -1.06 -6.71 -10.05
C PRO A 132 -0.36 -5.64 -9.19
N GLY A 133 -1.08 -4.55 -8.87
CA GLY A 133 -0.56 -3.44 -8.07
C GLY A 133 -1.63 -2.79 -7.19
N TYR A 134 -1.20 -2.01 -6.21
CA TYR A 134 -2.12 -1.32 -5.32
C TYR A 134 -2.95 -0.27 -6.08
N VAL A 135 -4.24 -0.24 -5.83
CA VAL A 135 -5.23 0.57 -6.59
C VAL A 135 -4.92 2.08 -6.63
N ALA A 136 -4.27 2.62 -5.61
CA ALA A 136 -3.90 4.04 -5.57
C ALA A 136 -2.89 4.43 -6.65
N PHE A 137 -2.09 3.51 -7.17
CA PHE A 137 -1.12 3.79 -8.23
C PHE A 137 -1.82 4.18 -9.54
N THR A 138 -2.85 3.42 -9.92
CA THR A 138 -3.68 3.74 -11.09
C THR A 138 -4.46 5.04 -10.89
N ALA A 139 -4.98 5.30 -9.68
CA ALA A 139 -5.67 6.54 -9.37
C ALA A 139 -4.74 7.75 -9.51
N SER A 140 -3.50 7.66 -9.01
CA SER A 140 -2.46 8.68 -9.16
C SER A 140 -2.24 9.09 -10.61
N ALA A 141 -2.04 8.10 -11.49
CA ALA A 141 -1.83 8.34 -12.92
C ALA A 141 -3.04 9.01 -13.58
N LYS A 142 -4.26 8.57 -13.23
CA LYS A 142 -5.51 9.17 -13.73
C LYS A 142 -5.68 10.62 -13.30
N PHE A 143 -5.40 10.95 -12.03
CA PHE A 143 -5.46 12.34 -11.54
C PHE A 143 -4.52 13.28 -12.29
N ALA A 144 -3.35 12.78 -12.67
CA ALA A 144 -2.37 13.53 -13.45
C ALA A 144 -2.61 13.48 -14.97
N GLY A 145 -3.64 12.78 -15.44
CA GLY A 145 -3.95 12.64 -16.88
C GLY A 145 -2.90 11.85 -17.67
N LEU A 146 -2.24 10.87 -17.04
CA LEU A 146 -1.15 10.12 -17.65
C LEU A 146 -1.64 8.88 -18.38
N ASN A 147 -0.85 8.45 -19.38
CA ASN A 147 -0.97 7.15 -20.01
C ASN A 147 -0.28 6.08 -19.15
N ILE A 148 -0.98 5.00 -18.86
CA ILE A 148 -0.48 3.92 -18.02
C ILE A 148 0.08 2.80 -18.91
N ILE A 149 1.33 2.40 -18.62
CA ILE A 149 1.90 1.12 -19.07
C ILE A 149 2.07 0.27 -17.82
N THR A 150 1.86 -1.04 -17.92
CA THR A 150 2.05 -1.96 -16.80
C THR A 150 3.25 -2.87 -17.04
N TYR A 151 3.90 -3.29 -15.93
CA TYR A 151 4.86 -4.38 -15.94
C TYR A 151 4.35 -5.54 -15.10
N PRO A 152 4.56 -6.80 -15.55
CA PRO A 152 3.99 -7.96 -14.88
C PRO A 152 4.75 -8.32 -13.61
N LEU A 153 4.00 -8.65 -12.55
CA LEU A 153 4.49 -9.33 -11.36
C LEU A 153 3.97 -10.77 -11.40
N LEU A 154 4.85 -11.71 -11.75
CA LEU A 154 4.50 -13.12 -11.96
C LEU A 154 5.02 -14.00 -10.84
N GLU A 155 4.23 -15.00 -10.47
CA GLU A 155 4.57 -15.98 -9.42
C GLU A 155 5.87 -16.74 -9.73
N GLU A 156 6.13 -17.07 -11.00
CA GLU A 156 7.35 -17.74 -11.48
C GLU A 156 8.64 -16.94 -11.22
N ASN A 157 8.51 -15.63 -10.99
CA ASN A 157 9.59 -14.71 -10.62
C ASN A 157 9.48 -14.26 -9.16
N ASP A 158 8.77 -15.00 -8.29
CA ASP A 158 8.50 -14.57 -6.91
C ASP A 158 7.85 -13.19 -6.81
N PHE A 159 7.07 -12.82 -7.82
CA PHE A 159 6.48 -11.48 -7.98
C PHE A 159 7.50 -10.33 -7.98
N MET A 160 8.77 -10.59 -8.30
CA MET A 160 9.79 -9.54 -8.47
C MET A 160 9.67 -8.87 -9.85
N PRO A 161 9.94 -7.55 -9.94
CA PRO A 161 9.87 -6.80 -11.19
C PRO A 161 11.00 -7.21 -12.14
N ARG A 162 10.67 -7.40 -13.42
CA ARG A 162 11.61 -7.73 -14.49
C ARG A 162 11.59 -6.62 -15.56
N LEU A 163 11.99 -5.39 -15.14
CA LEU A 163 12.05 -4.24 -16.07
C LEU A 163 13.11 -4.40 -17.15
N ASP A 164 14.09 -5.25 -16.90
CA ASP A 164 15.12 -5.68 -17.86
C ASP A 164 14.56 -6.38 -19.10
N LEU A 165 13.36 -6.98 -18.99
CA LEU A 165 12.67 -7.64 -20.10
C LEU A 165 11.78 -6.71 -20.93
N LEU A 166 11.59 -5.46 -20.51
CA LEU A 166 10.76 -4.50 -21.25
C LEU A 166 11.51 -3.96 -22.46
N ASP A 167 10.76 -3.70 -23.53
CA ASP A 167 11.33 -3.05 -24.72
C ASP A 167 11.92 -1.68 -24.35
N SER A 168 13.10 -1.38 -24.89
CA SER A 168 13.80 -0.12 -24.64
C SER A 168 12.99 1.12 -25.06
N SER A 169 12.07 0.99 -26.03
CA SER A 169 11.16 2.05 -26.43
C SER A 169 10.17 2.42 -25.34
N VAL A 170 9.76 1.45 -24.51
CA VAL A 170 8.93 1.68 -23.32
C VAL A 170 9.72 2.45 -22.27
N LEU A 171 10.94 1.97 -21.94
CA LEU A 171 11.79 2.59 -20.92
C LEU A 171 12.18 4.03 -21.28
N LYS A 172 12.32 4.35 -22.57
CA LYS A 172 12.66 5.71 -23.04
C LYS A 172 11.50 6.70 -22.91
N LYS A 173 10.25 6.23 -22.87
CA LYS A 173 9.10 7.13 -22.90
C LYS A 173 8.43 7.33 -21.54
N ILE A 174 8.67 6.45 -20.56
CA ILE A 174 8.11 6.60 -19.22
C ILE A 174 8.82 7.71 -18.46
N LYS A 175 8.08 8.45 -17.64
CA LYS A 175 8.61 9.50 -16.76
C LYS A 175 8.96 8.93 -15.38
N TYR A 176 8.17 8.00 -14.89
CA TYR A 176 8.46 7.33 -13.63
C TYR A 176 7.91 5.90 -13.62
N VAL A 177 8.47 5.11 -12.73
CA VAL A 177 7.97 3.77 -12.36
C VAL A 177 7.64 3.74 -10.88
N ILE A 178 6.53 3.09 -10.51
CA ILE A 178 6.23 2.79 -9.10
C ILE A 178 6.71 1.38 -8.79
N ILE A 179 7.55 1.25 -7.75
CA ILE A 179 8.04 0.00 -7.17
C ILE A 179 7.55 -0.04 -5.72
N SER A 180 6.85 -1.12 -5.32
CA SER A 180 6.28 -1.25 -3.98
C SER A 180 6.65 -2.60 -3.37
N TYR A 181 7.59 -2.60 -2.41
CA TYR A 181 8.04 -3.81 -1.72
C TYR A 181 8.32 -3.53 -0.24
N PRO A 182 7.89 -4.46 0.65
CA PRO A 182 7.08 -5.66 0.37
C PRO A 182 5.76 -5.34 -0.31
N SER A 183 5.35 -6.18 -1.29
CA SER A 183 4.31 -5.83 -2.26
C SER A 183 2.89 -6.16 -1.79
N ASN A 184 1.99 -5.20 -1.91
CA ASN A 184 0.54 -5.40 -1.86
C ASN A 184 -0.02 -5.41 -3.30
N PRO A 185 -0.65 -6.51 -3.81
CA PRO A 185 -1.26 -7.60 -3.02
C PRO A 185 -0.40 -8.86 -2.84
N THR A 186 0.73 -8.99 -3.53
CA THR A 186 1.38 -10.29 -3.78
C THR A 186 2.13 -10.88 -2.57
N GLY A 187 2.50 -10.04 -1.58
CA GLY A 187 3.36 -10.46 -0.47
C GLY A 187 4.81 -10.74 -0.88
N GLY A 188 5.18 -10.42 -2.12
CA GLY A 188 6.55 -10.54 -2.62
C GLY A 188 7.51 -9.55 -1.95
N VAL A 189 8.79 -9.92 -1.90
CA VAL A 189 9.90 -9.04 -1.48
C VAL A 189 10.86 -8.89 -2.64
N ILE A 190 11.65 -7.82 -2.63
CA ILE A 190 12.69 -7.56 -3.63
C ILE A 190 14.06 -7.62 -2.95
N ASN A 191 15.08 -8.12 -3.65
CA ASN A 191 16.45 -8.08 -3.19
C ASN A 191 17.19 -6.83 -3.70
N LYS A 192 18.34 -6.53 -3.09
CA LYS A 192 19.15 -5.36 -3.42
C LYS A 192 19.68 -5.39 -4.86
N GLU A 193 20.06 -6.57 -5.34
CA GLU A 193 20.59 -6.78 -6.68
C GLU A 193 19.57 -6.36 -7.73
N ARG A 194 18.31 -6.78 -7.58
CA ARG A 194 17.22 -6.40 -8.48
C ARG A 194 16.94 -4.90 -8.44
N TYR A 195 17.01 -4.28 -7.25
CA TYR A 195 16.86 -2.82 -7.17
C TYR A 195 18.00 -2.09 -7.85
N ILE A 196 19.25 -2.54 -7.68
CA ILE A 196 20.42 -1.93 -8.36
C ILE A 196 20.27 -2.00 -9.88
N GLU A 197 19.79 -3.14 -10.42
CA GLU A 197 19.50 -3.24 -11.85
C GLU A 197 18.45 -2.21 -12.31
N ILE A 198 17.40 -1.98 -11.52
CA ILE A 198 16.36 -0.99 -11.83
C ILE A 198 16.93 0.44 -11.74
N ILE A 199 17.80 0.73 -10.77
CA ILE A 199 18.49 2.01 -10.64
C ILE A 199 19.36 2.27 -11.88
N GLU A 200 20.11 1.28 -12.36
CA GLU A 200 20.92 1.43 -13.57
C GLU A 200 20.06 1.64 -14.83
N LEU A 201 18.90 0.99 -14.92
CA LEU A 201 17.93 1.28 -15.98
C LEU A 201 17.41 2.71 -15.90
N ALA A 202 17.07 3.20 -14.70
CA ALA A 202 16.61 4.56 -14.49
C ALA A 202 17.67 5.60 -14.89
N ARG A 203 18.92 5.38 -14.50
CA ARG A 203 20.05 6.23 -14.91
C ARG A 203 20.27 6.24 -16.42
N LYS A 204 20.14 5.07 -17.06
CA LYS A 204 20.33 4.90 -18.50
C LYS A 204 19.23 5.56 -19.34
N TYR A 205 17.98 5.47 -18.88
CA TYR A 205 16.81 5.88 -19.67
C TYR A 205 16.16 7.18 -19.18
N GLY A 206 16.56 7.70 -18.00
CA GLY A 206 16.13 9.00 -17.48
C GLY A 206 14.74 9.00 -16.85
N PHE A 207 14.23 7.86 -16.36
CA PHE A 207 12.98 7.81 -15.60
C PHE A 207 13.25 7.85 -14.09
N ILE A 208 12.22 8.25 -13.32
CA ILE A 208 12.30 8.35 -11.85
C ILE A 208 11.69 7.09 -11.21
N ILE A 209 12.33 6.57 -10.18
CA ILE A 209 11.81 5.48 -9.35
C ILE A 209 11.03 6.08 -8.17
N VAL A 210 9.76 5.75 -8.04
CA VAL A 210 8.93 6.07 -6.87
C VAL A 210 8.79 4.79 -6.06
N ASN A 211 9.50 4.72 -4.93
CA ASN A 211 9.42 3.56 -4.04
C ASN A 211 8.32 3.74 -2.99
N ASP A 212 7.41 2.76 -2.87
CA ASP A 212 6.41 2.69 -1.81
C ASP A 212 6.85 1.68 -0.77
N ASN A 213 7.31 2.18 0.39
CA ASN A 213 7.83 1.39 1.50
C ASN A 213 6.85 1.39 2.69
N ALA A 214 5.67 0.82 2.47
CA ALA A 214 4.62 0.79 3.49
C ALA A 214 4.70 -0.41 4.46
N TYR A 215 5.49 -1.44 4.14
CA TYR A 215 5.50 -2.72 4.85
C TYR A 215 6.91 -3.18 5.26
N SER A 216 7.89 -2.30 5.34
CA SER A 216 9.28 -2.65 5.63
C SER A 216 9.50 -3.38 6.97
N ASP A 217 8.60 -3.24 7.94
CA ASP A 217 8.68 -3.93 9.22
C ASP A 217 7.90 -5.26 9.25
N ILE A 218 7.22 -5.63 8.14
CA ILE A 218 6.47 -6.88 8.04
C ILE A 218 7.10 -7.75 6.94
N ILE A 219 8.25 -8.30 7.25
CA ILE A 219 9.04 -9.18 6.38
C ILE A 219 9.34 -10.46 7.15
N PHE A 220 9.22 -11.62 6.48
CA PHE A 220 9.27 -12.95 7.06
C PHE A 220 10.47 -13.76 6.56
N ASP A 221 10.69 -14.94 7.19
CA ASP A 221 11.65 -15.95 6.74
C ASP A 221 13.09 -15.39 6.60
N ASN A 222 13.51 -14.50 7.50
CA ASN A 222 14.82 -13.85 7.52
C ASN A 222 15.17 -13.07 6.23
N ASN A 223 14.17 -12.68 5.43
CA ASN A 223 14.40 -11.75 4.34
C ASN A 223 14.82 -10.38 4.88
N GLU A 224 15.67 -9.69 4.14
CA GLU A 224 16.22 -8.40 4.56
C GLU A 224 15.22 -7.25 4.32
N SER A 225 15.06 -6.41 5.34
CA SER A 225 14.36 -5.13 5.22
C SER A 225 15.38 -4.01 4.97
N PHE A 226 15.20 -3.25 3.91
CA PHE A 226 16.05 -2.11 3.58
C PHE A 226 15.25 -0.97 2.93
N SER A 227 15.79 0.23 2.98
CA SER A 227 15.28 1.37 2.21
C SER A 227 15.90 1.37 0.82
N PHE A 228 15.09 1.68 -0.21
CA PHE A 228 15.60 1.96 -1.55
C PHE A 228 16.71 3.01 -1.52
N LEU A 229 16.57 4.06 -0.71
CA LEU A 229 17.54 5.15 -0.59
C LEU A 229 18.88 4.73 0.04
N SER A 230 19.00 3.51 0.59
CA SER A 230 20.28 2.97 1.06
C SER A 230 21.17 2.45 -0.07
N LEU A 231 20.64 2.33 -1.29
CA LEU A 231 21.36 1.76 -2.42
C LEU A 231 22.16 2.82 -3.17
N PRO A 232 23.26 2.43 -3.82
CA PRO A 232 24.06 3.34 -4.65
C PRO A 232 23.21 4.04 -5.71
N HIS A 233 23.42 5.35 -5.88
CA HIS A 233 22.73 6.19 -6.87
C HIS A 233 21.20 6.36 -6.70
N ALA A 234 20.59 5.79 -5.65
CA ALA A 234 19.14 5.86 -5.45
C ALA A 234 18.63 7.31 -5.36
N PHE A 235 19.35 8.19 -4.63
CA PHE A 235 19.00 9.61 -4.52
C PHE A 235 19.07 10.39 -5.84
N GLU A 236 19.84 9.89 -6.81
CA GLU A 236 19.97 10.53 -8.12
C GLU A 236 18.74 10.28 -9.00
N VAL A 237 18.07 9.13 -8.81
CA VAL A 237 17.03 8.65 -9.72
C VAL A 237 15.69 8.38 -9.06
N GLY A 238 15.53 8.63 -7.74
CA GLY A 238 14.27 8.24 -7.12
C GLY A 238 13.95 8.93 -5.81
N CYS A 239 12.76 8.58 -5.33
CA CYS A 239 12.19 9.02 -4.06
C CYS A 239 11.47 7.84 -3.39
N GLU A 240 11.20 7.99 -2.08
CA GLU A 240 10.59 6.94 -1.28
C GLU A 240 9.46 7.48 -0.42
N PHE A 241 8.36 6.74 -0.34
CA PHE A 241 7.34 6.93 0.67
C PHE A 241 7.54 5.91 1.80
N TYR A 242 7.53 6.39 3.04
CA TYR A 242 7.62 5.56 4.23
C TYR A 242 6.40 5.76 5.12
N SER A 243 5.72 4.69 5.51
CA SER A 243 4.46 4.77 6.25
C SER A 243 4.60 4.30 7.70
N LEU A 244 3.99 5.04 8.64
CA LEU A 244 3.83 4.59 10.02
C LEU A 244 2.57 3.71 10.21
N SER A 245 1.68 3.66 9.22
CA SER A 245 0.34 3.07 9.35
C SER A 245 0.34 1.61 9.76
N LYS A 246 1.28 0.81 9.23
CA LYS A 246 1.27 -0.65 9.41
C LYS A 246 2.16 -1.11 10.55
N SER A 247 3.31 -0.47 10.71
CA SER A 247 4.27 -0.77 11.77
C SER A 247 3.75 -0.38 13.15
N TYR A 248 3.03 0.75 13.23
CA TYR A 248 2.59 1.34 14.51
C TYR A 248 1.07 1.30 14.71
N ASN A 249 0.32 0.59 13.87
CA ASN A 249 -1.15 0.43 13.95
C ASN A 249 -1.92 1.77 13.95
N THR A 250 -1.40 2.77 13.24
CA THR A 250 -1.92 4.14 13.22
C THR A 250 -2.57 4.50 11.88
N THR A 251 -3.23 3.55 11.23
CA THR A 251 -3.80 3.73 9.88
C THR A 251 -4.74 4.94 9.78
N GLY A 252 -5.51 5.22 10.82
CA GLY A 252 -6.45 6.36 10.91
C GLY A 252 -5.77 7.71 11.14
N ALA A 253 -4.53 7.76 11.65
CA ALA A 253 -3.79 9.00 11.87
C ALA A 253 -3.35 9.69 10.58
N ARG A 254 -3.30 8.97 9.47
CA ARG A 254 -2.97 9.50 8.14
C ARG A 254 -1.63 10.22 8.09
N ILE A 255 -0.56 9.61 8.58
CA ILE A 255 0.80 10.16 8.49
C ILE A 255 1.76 9.17 7.83
N SER A 256 2.53 9.69 6.87
CA SER A 256 3.64 9.04 6.20
C SER A 256 4.70 10.09 5.85
N PHE A 257 5.86 9.66 5.41
CA PHE A 257 6.95 10.54 5.00
C PHE A 257 7.25 10.35 3.52
N PHE A 258 7.56 11.44 2.85
CA PHE A 258 8.13 11.47 1.51
C PHE A 258 9.60 11.88 1.60
N LEU A 259 10.48 11.13 0.95
CA LEU A 259 11.93 11.21 1.05
C LEU A 259 12.55 11.25 -0.34
N GLY A 260 13.63 12.02 -0.49
CA GLY A 260 14.36 12.08 -1.75
C GLY A 260 15.44 13.14 -1.74
N SER A 261 15.92 13.55 -2.92
CA SER A 261 16.80 14.69 -3.04
C SER A 261 16.12 15.97 -2.54
N GLU A 262 16.90 16.96 -2.11
CA GLU A 262 16.34 18.25 -1.68
C GLU A 262 15.46 18.91 -2.75
N GLU A 263 15.84 18.73 -4.01
CA GLU A 263 15.10 19.27 -5.15
C GLU A 263 13.69 18.68 -5.25
N ILE A 264 13.56 17.33 -5.23
CA ILE A 264 12.25 16.67 -5.36
C ILE A 264 11.34 16.97 -4.17
N VAL A 265 11.90 16.98 -2.95
CA VAL A 265 11.17 17.33 -1.74
C VAL A 265 10.71 18.79 -1.76
N SER A 266 11.55 19.73 -2.18
CA SER A 266 11.20 21.15 -2.35
C SER A 266 10.07 21.34 -3.37
N LYS A 267 10.13 20.66 -4.52
CA LYS A 267 9.07 20.68 -5.53
C LYS A 267 7.76 20.11 -5.01
N PHE A 268 7.81 19.02 -4.25
CA PHE A 268 6.61 18.44 -3.67
C PHE A 268 6.02 19.33 -2.58
N ASN A 269 6.84 19.96 -1.74
CA ASN A 269 6.37 20.97 -0.79
C ASN A 269 5.67 22.15 -1.49
N THR A 270 6.21 22.60 -2.63
CA THR A 270 5.57 23.63 -3.44
C THR A 270 4.21 23.18 -3.95
N LEU A 271 4.09 21.94 -4.47
CA LEU A 271 2.82 21.37 -4.89
C LEU A 271 1.85 21.26 -3.72
N ARG A 272 2.32 20.71 -2.57
CA ARG A 272 1.52 20.55 -1.35
C ARG A 272 0.93 21.89 -0.86
N SER A 273 1.70 22.96 -0.90
CA SER A 273 1.23 24.29 -0.47
C SER A 273 0.02 24.82 -1.26
N GLN A 274 -0.35 24.16 -2.38
CA GLN A 274 -1.52 24.55 -3.19
C GLN A 274 -2.79 23.81 -2.78
N TYR A 275 -2.71 22.75 -1.96
CA TYR A 275 -3.87 21.94 -1.59
C TYR A 275 -4.02 21.66 -0.09
N ASP A 276 -2.97 21.82 0.73
CA ASP A 276 -3.08 21.76 2.18
C ASP A 276 -2.14 22.75 2.88
N PHE A 277 -2.36 22.96 4.19
CA PHE A 277 -1.58 23.87 5.03
C PHE A 277 -0.73 23.11 6.06
N GLY A 278 -0.38 21.86 5.77
CA GLY A 278 0.50 21.04 6.60
C GLY A 278 -0.21 20.03 7.49
N MET A 279 0.59 19.21 8.14
CA MET A 279 0.13 18.12 8.99
C MET A 279 -0.33 18.64 10.36
N PHE A 280 -1.54 18.24 10.81
CA PHE A 280 -2.07 18.60 12.12
C PHE A 280 -1.10 18.25 13.26
N TYR A 281 -0.78 19.23 14.12
CA TYR A 281 0.25 19.06 15.15
C TYR A 281 0.06 17.84 16.07
N PRO A 282 -1.13 17.53 16.60
CA PRO A 282 -1.33 16.33 17.41
C PRO A 282 -0.95 15.03 16.69
N ILE A 283 -1.11 14.96 15.38
CA ILE A 283 -0.65 13.81 14.57
C ILE A 283 0.89 13.82 14.48
N GLN A 284 1.53 14.98 14.36
CA GLN A 284 2.99 15.07 14.36
C GLN A 284 3.58 14.62 15.72
N TYR A 285 2.98 15.00 16.86
CA TYR A 285 3.36 14.51 18.19
C TYR A 285 3.16 12.99 18.31
N ALA A 286 2.05 12.46 17.82
CA ALA A 286 1.83 11.02 17.76
C ALA A 286 2.90 10.29 16.94
N ALA A 287 3.34 10.88 15.83
CA ALA A 287 4.40 10.33 15.00
C ALA A 287 5.76 10.34 15.69
N ILE A 288 6.08 11.41 16.44
CA ILE A 288 7.30 11.48 17.25
C ILE A 288 7.30 10.32 18.28
N ALA A 289 6.19 10.14 19.00
CA ALA A 289 6.06 9.05 19.96
C ALA A 289 6.15 7.67 19.27
N ALA A 290 5.56 7.50 18.09
CA ALA A 290 5.64 6.26 17.32
C ALA A 290 7.09 5.90 16.97
N LEU A 291 7.89 6.88 16.55
CA LEU A 291 9.31 6.67 16.21
C LEU A 291 10.19 6.32 17.42
N ASP A 292 9.71 6.58 18.64
CA ASP A 292 10.37 6.24 19.91
C ASP A 292 9.85 4.93 20.53
N VAL A 293 8.87 4.24 19.91
CA VAL A 293 8.35 2.93 20.37
C VAL A 293 9.45 1.89 20.40
N ASP A 294 9.47 1.04 21.43
CA ASP A 294 10.43 -0.06 21.57
C ASP A 294 10.35 -1.02 20.35
N LYS A 295 11.51 -1.28 19.75
CA LYS A 295 11.64 -2.19 18.61
C LYS A 295 11.09 -3.60 18.89
N ASN A 296 11.15 -4.04 20.14
CA ASN A 296 10.63 -5.35 20.54
C ASN A 296 9.10 -5.46 20.33
N ILE A 297 8.36 -4.35 20.43
CA ILE A 297 6.91 -4.32 20.17
C ILE A 297 6.64 -4.54 18.68
N ILE A 298 7.42 -3.88 17.82
CA ILE A 298 7.31 -4.04 16.35
C ILE A 298 7.70 -5.46 15.94
N GLU A 299 8.76 -6.00 16.55
CA GLU A 299 9.23 -7.35 16.27
C GLU A 299 8.24 -8.43 16.75
N ALA A 300 7.62 -8.26 17.91
CA ALA A 300 6.56 -9.13 18.39
C ALA A 300 5.34 -9.14 17.44
N GLN A 301 4.96 -7.96 16.92
CA GLN A 301 3.90 -7.85 15.94
C GLN A 301 4.27 -8.54 14.62
N ARG A 302 5.49 -8.36 14.13
CA ARG A 302 5.99 -9.05 12.93
C ARG A 302 5.91 -10.56 13.11
N HIS A 303 6.35 -11.07 14.26
CA HIS A 303 6.31 -12.50 14.57
C HIS A 303 4.87 -13.04 14.60
N GLU A 304 3.94 -12.30 15.17
CA GLU A 304 2.51 -12.67 15.15
C GLU A 304 1.96 -12.73 13.72
N TYR A 305 2.28 -11.77 12.84
CA TYR A 305 1.90 -11.85 11.42
C TYR A 305 2.51 -13.06 10.72
N GLU A 306 3.75 -13.41 11.03
CA GLU A 306 4.41 -14.60 10.48
C GLU A 306 3.71 -15.89 10.91
N LEU A 307 3.30 -15.97 12.18
CA LEU A 307 2.53 -17.09 12.70
C LEU A 307 1.17 -17.21 12.02
N ARG A 308 0.45 -16.12 11.87
CA ARG A 308 -0.84 -16.07 11.15
C ARG A 308 -0.69 -16.48 9.69
N ARG A 309 0.35 -15.97 9.00
CA ARG A 309 0.67 -16.37 7.63
C ARG A 309 0.90 -17.88 7.54
N ASN A 310 1.73 -18.43 8.42
CA ASN A 310 2.02 -19.85 8.44
C ASN A 310 0.74 -20.66 8.67
N THR A 311 -0.04 -20.30 9.69
CA THR A 311 -1.31 -20.98 10.00
C THR A 311 -2.24 -20.98 8.79
N LEU A 312 -2.46 -19.84 8.14
CA LEU A 312 -3.37 -19.76 7.00
C LEU A 312 -2.85 -20.55 5.80
N CYS A 313 -1.59 -20.39 5.42
CA CYS A 313 -1.02 -21.05 4.24
C CYS A 313 -0.93 -22.57 4.42
N ASP A 314 -0.45 -23.03 5.58
CA ASP A 314 -0.32 -24.47 5.86
C ASP A 314 -1.69 -25.14 6.01
N GLY A 315 -2.61 -24.46 6.70
CA GLY A 315 -3.97 -24.95 6.87
C GLY A 315 -4.73 -25.06 5.54
N LEU A 316 -4.69 -24.05 4.69
CA LEU A 316 -5.32 -24.11 3.36
C LEU A 316 -4.66 -25.19 2.50
N SER A 317 -3.33 -25.34 2.56
CA SER A 317 -2.62 -26.38 1.82
C SER A 317 -3.01 -27.79 2.31
N SER A 318 -3.25 -27.98 3.60
CA SER A 318 -3.64 -29.27 4.19
C SER A 318 -5.03 -29.75 3.74
N ILE A 319 -5.92 -28.82 3.36
CA ILE A 319 -7.26 -29.12 2.83
C ILE A 319 -7.31 -29.15 1.28
N GLY A 320 -6.14 -29.14 0.63
CA GLY A 320 -6.03 -29.26 -0.83
C GLY A 320 -5.97 -27.93 -1.59
N TRP A 321 -6.00 -26.78 -0.93
CA TRP A 321 -5.81 -25.49 -1.56
C TRP A 321 -4.34 -25.04 -1.43
N LYS A 322 -3.54 -25.37 -2.42
CA LYS A 322 -2.11 -25.03 -2.43
C LYS A 322 -1.92 -23.50 -2.47
N VAL A 323 -1.36 -22.96 -1.41
CA VAL A 323 -1.10 -21.53 -1.24
C VAL A 323 0.38 -21.31 -0.96
N ASN A 324 1.02 -20.43 -1.72
CA ASN A 324 2.40 -20.05 -1.47
C ASN A 324 2.48 -19.06 -0.31
N ARG A 325 3.49 -19.24 0.55
CA ARG A 325 3.72 -18.33 1.67
C ARG A 325 4.22 -16.99 1.16
N SER A 326 3.54 -15.91 1.55
CA SER A 326 4.04 -14.54 1.33
C SER A 326 5.34 -14.31 2.11
N LYS A 327 6.28 -13.60 1.52
CA LYS A 327 7.58 -13.28 2.12
C LYS A 327 7.55 -11.99 2.94
N GLY A 328 6.48 -11.22 2.81
CA GLY A 328 6.25 -9.98 3.53
C GLY A 328 4.81 -9.53 3.45
N THR A 329 4.51 -8.39 4.05
CA THR A 329 3.19 -7.77 4.23
C THR A 329 2.26 -8.53 5.19
N MET A 330 1.14 -7.93 5.51
CA MET A 330 0.04 -8.55 6.24
C MET A 330 -0.97 -9.24 5.29
N PHE A 331 -0.52 -9.73 4.13
CA PHE A 331 -1.39 -10.33 3.11
C PHE A 331 -0.86 -11.69 2.63
N VAL A 332 -1.81 -12.55 2.27
CA VAL A 332 -1.57 -13.78 1.52
C VAL A 332 -2.29 -13.66 0.18
N PHE A 333 -1.57 -13.88 -0.91
CA PHE A 333 -2.09 -13.84 -2.27
C PHE A 333 -2.20 -15.26 -2.80
N ALA A 334 -3.42 -15.81 -2.81
CA ALA A 334 -3.70 -17.21 -3.08
C ALA A 334 -4.31 -17.39 -4.47
N LYS A 335 -3.76 -18.32 -5.25
CA LYS A 335 -4.35 -18.70 -6.54
C LYS A 335 -5.70 -19.37 -6.29
N ILE A 336 -6.74 -18.95 -7.04
CA ILE A 336 -8.08 -19.55 -6.93
C ILE A 336 -8.09 -20.98 -7.51
N PRO A 337 -9.04 -21.83 -7.08
CA PRO A 337 -9.21 -23.17 -7.68
C PRO A 337 -9.47 -23.09 -9.18
N ASP A 338 -8.91 -24.02 -9.95
CA ASP A 338 -8.88 -23.99 -11.43
C ASP A 338 -10.30 -24.01 -12.07
N LYS A 339 -11.32 -24.44 -11.34
CA LYS A 339 -12.71 -24.45 -11.82
C LYS A 339 -13.33 -23.05 -11.92
N TYR A 340 -12.71 -22.02 -11.32
CA TYR A 340 -13.17 -20.64 -11.41
C TYR A 340 -12.36 -19.86 -12.45
N GLU A 341 -13.06 -19.13 -13.31
CA GLU A 341 -12.40 -18.30 -14.34
C GLU A 341 -12.00 -16.91 -13.84
N ASP A 342 -12.69 -16.38 -12.82
CA ASP A 342 -12.44 -15.05 -12.27
C ASP A 342 -12.46 -15.04 -10.74
N SER A 343 -11.57 -14.24 -10.16
CA SER A 343 -11.42 -14.09 -8.72
C SER A 343 -12.62 -13.43 -8.03
N LEU A 344 -13.42 -12.63 -8.75
CA LEU A 344 -14.63 -12.03 -8.19
C LEU A 344 -15.70 -13.10 -7.98
N GLU A 345 -15.93 -13.95 -8.98
CA GLU A 345 -16.84 -15.09 -8.89
C GLU A 345 -16.46 -16.00 -7.69
N PHE A 346 -15.18 -16.34 -7.58
CA PHE A 346 -14.72 -17.15 -6.47
C PHE A 346 -14.90 -16.45 -5.10
N ALA A 347 -14.57 -15.17 -4.99
CA ALA A 347 -14.69 -14.42 -3.74
C ALA A 347 -16.16 -14.30 -3.29
N GLU A 348 -17.09 -14.13 -4.22
CA GLU A 348 -18.53 -14.09 -3.95
C GLU A 348 -19.06 -15.46 -3.49
N ASP A 349 -18.67 -16.53 -4.18
CA ASP A 349 -19.05 -17.90 -3.82
C ASP A 349 -18.48 -18.31 -2.45
N LEU A 350 -17.21 -17.94 -2.17
CA LEU A 350 -16.58 -18.14 -0.88
C LEU A 350 -17.34 -17.43 0.24
N LEU A 351 -17.70 -16.15 0.04
CA LEU A 351 -18.47 -15.38 1.01
C LEU A 351 -19.86 -16.00 1.26
N GLU A 352 -20.58 -16.39 0.22
CA GLU A 352 -21.93 -16.92 0.33
C GLU A 352 -21.97 -18.29 1.03
N LYS A 353 -21.03 -19.19 0.72
CA LYS A 353 -20.95 -20.55 1.26
C LYS A 353 -20.35 -20.61 2.65
N THR A 354 -19.35 -19.79 2.93
CA THR A 354 -18.53 -19.92 4.15
C THR A 354 -18.62 -18.72 5.10
N GLY A 355 -19.11 -17.59 4.64
CA GLY A 355 -19.00 -16.31 5.34
C GLY A 355 -17.59 -15.71 5.32
N VAL A 356 -16.63 -16.29 4.61
CA VAL A 356 -15.25 -15.74 4.51
C VAL A 356 -15.17 -14.71 3.41
N LEU A 357 -14.85 -13.47 3.78
CA LEU A 357 -14.69 -12.35 2.86
C LEU A 357 -13.22 -12.10 2.58
N CYS A 358 -12.81 -12.17 1.31
CA CYS A 358 -11.48 -11.85 0.81
C CYS A 358 -11.53 -10.82 -0.31
N THR A 359 -10.39 -10.26 -0.70
CA THR A 359 -10.32 -9.33 -1.83
C THR A 359 -10.03 -10.09 -3.11
N PRO A 360 -10.89 -10.02 -4.14
CA PRO A 360 -10.56 -10.59 -5.45
C PRO A 360 -9.35 -9.89 -6.06
N GLY A 361 -8.45 -10.68 -6.64
CA GLY A 361 -7.21 -10.17 -7.20
C GLY A 361 -7.42 -9.31 -8.45
N SER A 362 -8.54 -9.47 -9.16
CA SER A 362 -8.95 -8.60 -10.27
C SER A 362 -9.10 -7.13 -9.87
N ALA A 363 -9.29 -6.84 -8.58
CA ALA A 363 -9.27 -5.48 -8.04
C ALA A 363 -7.87 -4.82 -8.10
N PHE A 364 -6.80 -5.59 -8.27
CA PHE A 364 -5.42 -5.12 -8.31
C PHE A 364 -4.81 -5.10 -9.71
N GLY A 365 -5.54 -5.56 -10.72
CA GLY A 365 -5.09 -5.59 -12.11
C GLY A 365 -5.45 -6.87 -12.85
N THR A 366 -5.08 -6.90 -14.12
CA THR A 366 -5.48 -7.97 -15.03
C THR A 366 -4.85 -9.32 -14.66
N LEU A 367 -3.58 -9.29 -14.23
CA LEU A 367 -2.85 -10.50 -13.83
C LEU A 367 -3.26 -11.01 -12.45
N GLY A 368 -4.04 -10.22 -11.70
CA GLY A 368 -4.65 -10.63 -10.45
C GLY A 368 -5.88 -11.54 -10.59
N LYS A 369 -6.47 -11.67 -11.81
CA LYS A 369 -7.75 -12.37 -12.04
C LYS A 369 -7.82 -13.80 -11.51
N LYS A 370 -6.70 -14.50 -11.45
CA LYS A 370 -6.64 -15.89 -10.95
C LYS A 370 -6.22 -15.98 -9.48
N TYR A 371 -6.30 -14.88 -8.73
CA TYR A 371 -5.87 -14.83 -7.32
C TYR A 371 -6.92 -14.14 -6.44
N VAL A 372 -6.87 -14.43 -5.14
CA VAL A 372 -7.54 -13.67 -4.08
C VAL A 372 -6.51 -13.24 -3.03
N ARG A 373 -6.77 -12.12 -2.36
CA ARG A 373 -5.93 -11.62 -1.26
C ARG A 373 -6.64 -11.77 0.07
N PHE A 374 -6.01 -12.43 1.02
CA PHE A 374 -6.42 -12.50 2.43
C PHE A 374 -5.59 -11.54 3.27
N ALA A 375 -6.24 -10.76 4.13
CA ALA A 375 -5.58 -9.94 5.14
C ALA A 375 -5.42 -10.75 6.45
N LEU A 376 -4.22 -10.77 7.02
CA LEU A 376 -3.86 -11.50 8.24
C LEU A 376 -4.30 -10.74 9.52
N VAL A 377 -5.54 -10.27 9.54
CA VAL A 377 -6.11 -9.38 10.59
C VAL A 377 -7.01 -10.14 11.57
N LYS A 378 -6.81 -11.44 11.68
CA LYS A 378 -7.52 -12.30 12.62
C LYS A 378 -6.52 -13.14 13.43
N PRO A 379 -6.83 -13.43 14.71
CA PRO A 379 -5.96 -14.29 15.52
C PRO A 379 -5.92 -15.72 14.97
N VAL A 380 -4.90 -16.46 15.37
CA VAL A 380 -4.62 -17.82 14.87
C VAL A 380 -5.83 -18.75 15.02
N GLU A 381 -6.53 -18.67 16.14
CA GLU A 381 -7.70 -19.52 16.43
C GLU A 381 -8.85 -19.27 15.44
N GLU A 382 -9.08 -18.00 15.09
CA GLU A 382 -10.10 -17.64 14.11
C GLU A 382 -9.68 -18.06 12.68
N LEU A 383 -8.40 -17.98 12.34
CA LEU A 383 -7.88 -18.49 11.07
C LEU A 383 -8.03 -20.03 10.97
N GLN A 384 -7.83 -20.76 12.05
CA GLN A 384 -8.06 -22.21 12.09
C GLN A 384 -9.55 -22.54 11.89
N GLU A 385 -10.46 -21.76 12.50
CA GLU A 385 -11.91 -21.89 12.29
C GLU A 385 -12.27 -21.64 10.81
N ILE A 386 -11.70 -20.58 10.19
CA ILE A 386 -11.90 -20.25 8.77
C ILE A 386 -11.47 -21.42 7.88
N ILE A 387 -10.31 -22.02 8.13
CA ILE A 387 -9.80 -23.15 7.34
C ILE A 387 -10.78 -24.33 7.42
N ARG A 388 -11.25 -24.67 8.63
CA ARG A 388 -12.23 -25.75 8.85
C ARG A 388 -13.53 -25.50 8.07
N ILE A 389 -14.06 -24.28 8.12
CA ILE A 389 -15.31 -23.91 7.43
C ILE A 389 -15.13 -24.00 5.90
N ILE A 390 -13.99 -23.61 5.37
CA ILE A 390 -13.67 -23.72 3.94
C ILE A 390 -13.64 -25.21 3.53
N ASP A 391 -13.01 -26.08 4.32
CA ASP A 391 -12.96 -27.53 4.04
C ASP A 391 -14.37 -28.15 4.04
N GLU A 392 -15.15 -27.88 5.09
CA GLU A 392 -16.53 -28.40 5.27
C GLU A 392 -17.49 -27.91 4.16
N SER A 393 -17.25 -26.74 3.58
CA SER A 393 -18.10 -26.17 2.53
C SER A 393 -18.01 -26.91 1.18
N GLY A 394 -16.96 -27.67 0.96
CA GLY A 394 -16.68 -28.35 -0.33
C GLY A 394 -16.36 -27.40 -1.50
N ILE A 395 -16.11 -26.11 -1.24
CA ILE A 395 -15.85 -25.09 -2.28
C ILE A 395 -14.60 -25.38 -3.12
N LEU A 396 -13.69 -26.18 -2.62
CA LEU A 396 -12.45 -26.56 -3.32
C LEU A 396 -12.60 -27.78 -4.25
N LYS A 397 -13.73 -28.52 -4.14
CA LYS A 397 -14.02 -29.77 -4.88
C LYS A 397 -14.75 -29.51 -6.19
#